data_1ca6a30a9888e78f4b31fc994b085dff
#
_entry.id   1ca6a30a9888e78f4b31fc994b085dff
#
_cell.length_a   1.000
_cell.length_b   1.000
_cell.length_c   1.000
_cell.angle_alpha   90.00
_cell.angle_beta   90.00
_cell.angle_gamma   90.00
#
_symmetry.space_group_name_H-M   'P 1'
#
loop_
_entity.id
_entity.type
_entity.pdbx_description
1 polymer ?
#
loop_
_entity_poly.entity_id
_entity_poly.type
_entity_poly.pdbx_seq_one_letter_code
_entity_poly.pdbx_strand_id
1 'polypeptide(L)'
;MNKNEFKTYRLIIKGKVQDVGFRHWFSDLAISLGLNGYVQNKQSKDEVEAIVQGEMKNILSITEKAKEGPKMALVEGVIPNNIISNVKYSGFIVKYEN
;
A
#
# COMPACT_ATOMS: atom_id res chain seq x y z
N MET A 1 3.06 16.00 15.28
CA MET A 1 3.61 14.75 14.71
C MET A 1 4.74 15.05 13.75
N ASN A 2 5.81 14.28 13.83
CA ASN A 2 6.97 14.46 12.98
C ASN A 2 6.79 13.66 11.68
N LYS A 3 6.69 14.34 10.54
CA LYS A 3 6.48 13.68 9.26
C LYS A 3 7.68 12.88 8.79
N ASN A 4 8.85 13.09 9.39
CA ASN A 4 10.05 12.32 9.05
C ASN A 4 10.19 11.07 9.91
N GLU A 5 9.24 10.84 10.80
CA GLU A 5 9.25 9.66 11.63
C GLU A 5 9.09 8.41 10.79
N PHE A 6 9.86 7.38 11.12
CA PHE A 6 9.84 6.10 10.40
C PHE A 6 8.74 5.21 10.99
N LYS A 7 7.83 4.78 10.15
CA LYS A 7 6.65 4.03 10.59
C LYS A 7 6.38 2.85 9.68
N THR A 8 5.52 1.96 10.14
CA THR A 8 4.98 0.86 9.34
C THR A 8 3.46 0.91 9.41
N TYR A 9 2.83 0.92 8.24
CA TYR A 9 1.37 0.92 8.16
C TYR A 9 0.88 -0.23 7.31
N ARG A 10 -0.27 -0.75 7.70
CA ARG A 10 -1.03 -1.67 6.85
C ARG A 10 -2.17 -0.90 6.25
N LEU A 11 -2.30 -0.98 4.93
CA LEU A 11 -3.39 -0.33 4.20
C LEU A 11 -4.28 -1.42 3.63
N ILE A 12 -5.58 -1.32 3.89
CA ILE A 12 -6.58 -2.16 3.24
C ILE A 12 -7.30 -1.27 2.23
N ILE A 13 -7.18 -1.62 0.95
CA ILE A 13 -7.80 -0.87 -0.13
C ILE A 13 -8.99 -1.67 -0.62
N LYS A 14 -10.18 -1.07 -0.58
CA LYS A 14 -11.43 -1.72 -0.94
C LYS A 14 -12.00 -1.17 -2.22
N GLY A 15 -12.67 -2.03 -2.97
CA GLY A 15 -13.35 -1.65 -4.19
C GLY A 15 -13.02 -2.57 -5.32
N LYS A 16 -13.19 -2.09 -6.55
CA LYS A 16 -12.75 -2.82 -7.73
C LYS A 16 -11.25 -2.60 -7.88
N VAL A 17 -10.48 -3.41 -7.18
CA VAL A 17 -9.04 -3.21 -7.05
C VAL A 17 -8.23 -4.45 -7.45
N GLN A 18 -8.88 -5.56 -7.77
CA GLN A 18 -8.19 -6.75 -8.28
C GLN A 18 -8.42 -6.86 -9.78
N ASP A 19 -7.43 -7.42 -10.48
CA ASP A 19 -7.48 -7.61 -11.94
C ASP A 19 -7.58 -6.31 -12.73
N VAL A 20 -7.09 -5.22 -12.14
CA VAL A 20 -7.10 -3.90 -12.78
C VAL A 20 -5.72 -3.26 -12.77
N GLY A 21 -4.67 -4.05 -12.47
CA GLY A 21 -3.30 -3.53 -12.44
C GLY A 21 -2.96 -2.79 -11.17
N PHE A 22 -3.76 -2.92 -10.12
CA PHE A 22 -3.56 -2.14 -8.90
C PHE A 22 -2.23 -2.45 -8.22
N ARG A 23 -1.88 -3.74 -8.09
CA ARG A 23 -0.67 -4.13 -7.37
C ARG A 23 0.59 -3.57 -8.03
N HIS A 24 0.68 -3.66 -9.36
CA HIS A 24 1.84 -3.12 -10.06
C HIS A 24 1.91 -1.61 -9.96
N TRP A 25 0.78 -0.95 -10.15
CA TRP A 25 0.69 0.50 -10.02
C TRP A 25 1.13 0.95 -8.63
N PHE A 26 0.64 0.27 -7.59
CA PHE A 26 0.98 0.60 -6.21
C PHE A 26 2.46 0.37 -5.93
N SER A 27 2.98 -0.75 -6.41
CA SER A 27 4.39 -1.10 -6.21
C SER A 27 5.31 -0.06 -6.84
N ASP A 28 5.02 0.36 -8.08
CA ASP A 28 5.81 1.38 -8.75
C ASP A 28 5.82 2.67 -7.96
N LEU A 29 4.67 3.05 -7.44
CA LEU A 29 4.54 4.27 -6.65
C LEU A 29 5.31 4.15 -5.34
N ALA A 30 5.20 3.00 -4.66
CA ALA A 30 5.91 2.78 -3.39
C ALA A 30 7.43 2.86 -3.60
N ILE A 31 7.92 2.25 -4.67
CA ILE A 31 9.34 2.30 -4.98
C ILE A 31 9.79 3.74 -5.23
N SER A 32 8.99 4.50 -5.98
CA SER A 32 9.34 5.89 -6.28
C SER A 32 9.37 6.76 -5.02
N LEU A 33 8.60 6.37 -4.00
CA LEU A 33 8.56 7.09 -2.73
C LEU A 33 9.57 6.55 -1.71
N GLY A 34 10.36 5.57 -2.09
CA GLY A 34 11.35 4.99 -1.18
C GLY A 34 10.75 4.17 -0.05
N LEU A 35 9.53 3.67 -0.23
CA LEU A 35 8.89 2.84 0.77
C LEU A 35 9.28 1.38 0.59
N ASN A 36 9.33 0.65 1.70
CA ASN A 36 9.59 -0.78 1.70
C ASN A 36 8.33 -1.52 2.11
N GLY A 37 8.23 -2.80 1.76
CA GLY A 37 7.09 -3.61 2.14
C GLY A 37 6.58 -4.46 1.01
N TYR A 38 5.25 -4.62 0.94
CA TYR A 38 4.66 -5.46 -0.11
C TYR A 38 3.20 -5.09 -0.33
N VAL A 39 2.66 -5.56 -1.45
CA VAL A 39 1.24 -5.42 -1.78
C VAL A 39 0.75 -6.76 -2.32
N GLN A 40 -0.45 -7.16 -1.93
CA GLN A 40 -1.02 -8.44 -2.33
C GLN A 40 -2.55 -8.36 -2.41
N ASN A 41 -3.12 -9.20 -3.24
CA ASN A 41 -4.57 -9.38 -3.25
C ASN A 41 -4.97 -10.18 -2.02
N LYS A 42 -6.14 -9.86 -1.47
CA LYS A 42 -6.71 -10.67 -0.39
C LYS A 42 -7.65 -11.69 -0.98
N GLN A 43 -8.01 -12.69 -0.18
CA GLN A 43 -8.97 -13.70 -0.63
C GLN A 43 -10.33 -13.08 -0.94
N SER A 44 -10.71 -12.08 -0.18
CA SER A 44 -11.85 -11.25 -0.52
C SER A 44 -11.50 -10.51 -1.81
N LYS A 45 -12.26 -10.73 -2.86
CA LYS A 45 -11.88 -10.28 -4.20
C LYS A 45 -12.01 -8.78 -4.40
N ASP A 46 -12.56 -8.09 -3.42
CA ASP A 46 -12.73 -6.64 -3.46
C ASP A 46 -11.73 -5.91 -2.57
N GLU A 47 -10.62 -6.58 -2.20
CA GLU A 47 -9.63 -5.96 -1.33
C GLU A 47 -8.21 -6.26 -1.77
N VAL A 48 -7.35 -5.26 -1.57
CA VAL A 48 -5.90 -5.37 -1.70
C VAL A 48 -5.30 -4.92 -0.38
N GLU A 49 -4.27 -5.63 0.06
CA GLU A 49 -3.56 -5.28 1.30
C GLU A 49 -2.15 -4.84 0.96
N ALA A 50 -1.70 -3.77 1.59
CA ALA A 50 -0.32 -3.32 1.44
C ALA A 50 0.29 -3.08 2.81
N ILE A 51 1.56 -3.48 2.97
CA ILE A 51 2.38 -3.06 4.09
C ILE A 51 3.36 -2.04 3.54
N VAL A 52 3.39 -0.85 4.12
CA VAL A 52 4.28 0.22 3.70
C VAL A 52 5.11 0.66 4.89
N GLN A 53 6.41 0.73 4.70
CA GLN A 53 7.34 1.09 5.76
C GLN A 53 8.29 2.15 5.24
N GLY A 54 8.40 3.24 5.99
CA GLY A 54 9.28 4.35 5.60
C GLY A 54 8.91 5.62 6.36
N GLU A 55 9.34 6.74 5.80
CA GLU A 55 9.04 8.02 6.40
C GLU A 55 7.54 8.33 6.33
N MET A 56 7.02 8.89 7.40
CA MET A 56 5.57 9.14 7.51
C MET A 56 5.05 10.00 6.37
N LYS A 57 5.83 10.99 5.91
CA LYS A 57 5.38 11.84 4.80
C LYS A 57 5.10 11.02 3.54
N ASN A 58 5.89 9.97 3.30
CA ASN A 58 5.73 9.14 2.13
C ASN A 58 4.57 8.17 2.31
N ILE A 59 4.35 7.70 3.53
CA ILE A 59 3.18 6.88 3.85
C ILE A 59 1.90 7.66 3.65
N LEU A 60 1.88 8.93 4.10
CA LEU A 60 0.73 9.79 3.87
C LEU A 60 0.48 9.99 2.38
N SER A 61 1.56 10.19 1.62
CA SER A 61 1.44 10.41 0.18
C SER A 61 0.83 9.20 -0.53
N ILE A 62 1.34 8.00 -0.25
CA ILE A 62 0.83 6.80 -0.94
C ILE A 62 -0.59 6.48 -0.49
N THR A 63 -0.92 6.76 0.76
CA THR A 63 -2.28 6.55 1.26
C THR A 63 -3.28 7.42 0.50
N GLU A 64 -2.93 8.69 0.28
CA GLU A 64 -3.80 9.58 -0.48
C GLU A 64 -3.92 9.16 -1.94
N LYS A 65 -2.81 8.78 -2.55
CA LYS A 65 -2.84 8.36 -3.95
C LYS A 65 -3.58 7.04 -4.14
N ALA A 66 -3.54 6.17 -3.15
CA ALA A 66 -4.26 4.89 -3.23
C ALA A 66 -5.76 5.09 -3.35
N LYS A 67 -6.28 6.22 -2.86
CA LYS A 67 -7.72 6.50 -2.97
C LYS A 67 -8.15 6.70 -4.42
N GLU A 68 -7.23 7.10 -5.28
CA GLU A 68 -7.51 7.24 -6.72
C GLU A 68 -7.31 5.93 -7.45
N GLY A 69 -6.19 5.26 -7.19
CA GLY A 69 -5.84 4.05 -7.88
C GLY A 69 -5.49 4.26 -9.34
N PRO A 70 -5.17 3.16 -10.04
CA PRO A 70 -4.93 3.24 -11.48
C PRO A 70 -6.24 3.42 -12.25
N LYS A 71 -6.11 3.70 -13.54
CA LYS A 71 -7.23 4.10 -14.38
C LYS A 71 -8.43 3.16 -14.32
N MET A 72 -8.19 1.85 -14.27
CA MET A 72 -9.28 0.87 -14.33
C MET A 72 -9.84 0.51 -12.96
N ALA A 73 -9.27 1.05 -11.89
CA ALA A 73 -9.72 0.73 -10.54
C ALA A 73 -10.85 1.65 -10.13
N LEU A 74 -11.69 1.16 -9.21
CA LEU A 74 -12.71 1.95 -8.54
C LEU A 74 -12.51 1.74 -7.05
N VAL A 75 -11.83 2.69 -6.41
CA VAL A 75 -11.51 2.57 -4.99
C VAL A 75 -12.65 3.14 -4.17
N GLU A 76 -13.19 2.33 -3.27
CA GLU A 76 -14.27 2.74 -2.38
C GLU A 76 -13.73 3.28 -1.06
N GLY A 77 -12.57 2.81 -0.64
CA GLY A 77 -11.98 3.28 0.59
C GLY A 77 -10.59 2.72 0.81
N VAL A 78 -9.84 3.43 1.64
CA VAL A 78 -8.51 3.01 2.08
C VAL A 78 -8.50 3.12 3.59
N ILE A 79 -8.17 2.02 4.26
CA ILE A 79 -8.15 1.96 5.72
C ILE A 79 -6.71 1.78 6.18
N PRO A 80 -6.10 2.83 6.75
CA PRO A 80 -4.73 2.72 7.25
C PRO A 80 -4.71 2.31 8.71
N ASN A 81 -3.76 1.44 9.05
CA ASN A 81 -3.53 1.02 10.44
C ASN A 81 -2.05 1.08 10.74
N ASN A 82 -1.69 1.82 11.78
CA ASN A 82 -0.32 1.85 12.26
C ASN A 82 0.01 0.49 12.86
N ILE A 83 1.14 -0.08 12.43
CA ILE A 83 1.58 -1.39 12.94
C ILE A 83 2.86 -1.19 13.72
N ILE A 84 2.89 -1.71 14.95
CA ILE A 84 4.13 -1.77 15.70
C ILE A 84 4.82 -3.05 15.29
N SER A 85 5.98 -2.93 14.64
CA SER A 85 6.65 -4.07 14.04
C SER A 85 8.15 -3.98 14.24
N ASN A 86 8.76 -5.13 14.49
CA ASN A 86 10.22 -5.26 14.53
C ASN A 86 10.77 -5.70 13.18
N VAL A 87 9.90 -5.96 12.22
CA VAL A 87 10.33 -6.40 10.90
C VAL A 87 10.84 -5.21 10.12
N LYS A 88 12.00 -5.36 9.51
CA LYS A 88 12.53 -4.37 8.58
C LYS A 88 12.44 -4.95 7.18
N TYR A 89 11.61 -4.31 6.35
CA TYR A 89 11.45 -4.74 4.97
C TYR A 89 12.55 -4.15 4.12
N SER A 90 12.98 -4.90 3.11
CA SER A 90 14.01 -4.45 2.19
C SER A 90 13.41 -4.42 0.79
N GLY A 91 13.21 -3.21 0.26
CA GLY A 91 12.58 -3.04 -1.04
C GLY A 91 11.08 -3.23 -0.97
N PHE A 92 10.42 -3.08 -2.11
CA PHE A 92 8.97 -3.23 -2.21
C PHE A 92 8.65 -4.28 -3.26
N ILE A 93 7.82 -5.25 -2.90
CA ILE A 93 7.51 -6.36 -3.80
C ILE A 93 6.01 -6.53 -3.96
N VAL A 94 5.63 -7.10 -5.10
CA VAL A 94 4.27 -7.54 -5.36
C VAL A 94 4.20 -9.02 -5.01
N LYS A 95 3.25 -9.38 -4.16
CA LYS A 95 3.03 -10.78 -3.82
C LYS A 95 1.87 -11.32 -4.64
N TYR A 96 2.09 -12.47 -5.24
CA TYR A 96 1.07 -13.15 -6.05
C TYR A 96 0.48 -14.36 -5.36
N GLU A 97 0.79 -14.51 -4.08
CA GLU A 97 0.27 -15.61 -3.27
C GLU A 97 -1.23 -15.55 -3.13
N ASN A 98 -1.84 -16.68 -3.07
CA ASN A 98 -3.27 -16.77 -2.79
C ASN A 98 -3.51 -17.45 -1.47
#